data_9c8b7a3dba660337640e70276d2ce185
#
_entry.id   9c8b7a3dba660337640e70276d2ce185
#
_cell.length_a   1.000
_cell.length_b   1.000
_cell.length_c   1.000
_cell.angle_alpha   90.00
_cell.angle_beta   90.00
_cell.angle_gamma   90.00
#
_symmetry.space_group_name_H-M   'P 1'
#
loop_
_entity.id
_entity.type
_entity.pdbx_description
1 polymer ?
#
loop_
_entity_poly.entity_id
_entity_poly.type
_entity_poly.pdbx_seq_one_letter_code
_entity_poly.pdbx_strand_id
1 'polypeptide(L)'
;MLQTIYTKSVISFCLKLMSAAILYIVTVIVTRKLGKSESGIYFIGYSLTIISCEISRLGLDNVLLKRVGIHSGNQLWGGANSLLKTTMRMVVFPSCIVGGLIWLFSFEIAANIFSEPELSSTLSYFSLSIPFLAALTLLCIAFQGASHTFSSIILSSIMPPGILGIALLVLPIKTSEQTTIVYSFSIIFTFVVSYLGWIKAVPRGLESKSISVKTLLNESFPLLWVAVMSQGLSIGTIIILGIIEGADEVSQFVTAQRVSLIISFTLVAVNVAYAPRYAQLYSESNLSGIKSLSYSSTKFMLLLSIPIFLVLSVFPKYVMSVFGPEFAHSSHVLVILCFAQMVNVMTGSVGILLAMTNHQIVLRNAVSVTGIFSLLLVCILSYAFGLTGAAIASSLGLAAQNLFLVIIVKRNLGINTITFWK
;
A
#
# COMPACT_ATOMS: atom_id res chain seq x y z
N MET A 1 17.21 26.30 5.08
CA MET A 1 16.10 25.72 4.31
C MET A 1 16.40 24.32 3.81
N LEU A 2 17.46 24.07 3.04
CA LEU A 2 17.84 22.73 2.54
C LEU A 2 18.07 21.71 3.68
N GLN A 3 18.81 22.09 4.72
CA GLN A 3 19.09 21.24 5.88
C GLN A 3 17.82 20.76 6.60
N THR A 4 16.82 21.64 6.72
CA THR A 4 15.51 21.32 7.33
C THR A 4 14.70 20.35 6.47
N ILE A 5 14.81 20.44 5.15
CA ILE A 5 14.13 19.51 4.21
C ILE A 5 14.77 18.11 4.30
N TYR A 6 16.12 18.04 4.32
CA TYR A 6 16.83 16.76 4.50
C TYR A 6 16.47 16.08 5.82
N THR A 7 16.48 16.84 6.93
CA THR A 7 16.12 16.28 8.26
C THR A 7 14.68 15.74 8.26
N LYS A 8 13.72 16.48 7.71
CA LYS A 8 12.32 16.01 7.60
C LYS A 8 12.19 14.76 6.74
N SER A 9 12.91 14.68 5.63
CA SER A 9 12.90 13.50 4.76
C SER A 9 13.47 12.25 5.44
N VAL A 10 14.60 12.40 6.16
CA VAL A 10 15.22 11.31 6.91
C VAL A 10 14.29 10.82 8.03
N ILE A 11 13.68 11.72 8.81
CA ILE A 11 12.73 11.33 9.86
C ILE A 11 11.51 10.62 9.27
N SER A 12 10.94 11.13 8.17
CA SER A 12 9.81 10.48 7.48
C SER A 12 10.18 9.08 7.00
N PHE A 13 11.40 8.90 6.52
CA PHE A 13 11.92 7.61 6.10
C PHE A 13 12.06 6.65 7.30
N CYS A 14 12.66 7.09 8.41
CA CYS A 14 12.76 6.27 9.63
C CYS A 14 11.39 5.86 10.15
N LEU A 15 10.40 6.77 10.14
CA LEU A 15 9.02 6.46 10.52
C LEU A 15 8.36 5.43 9.59
N LYS A 16 8.61 5.49 8.28
CA LYS A 16 8.13 4.48 7.33
C LYS A 16 8.78 3.11 7.54
N LEU A 17 10.07 3.06 7.82
CA LEU A 17 10.75 1.82 8.20
C LEU A 17 10.18 1.23 9.49
N MET A 18 9.96 2.07 10.49
CA MET A 18 9.34 1.66 11.75
C MET A 18 7.92 1.13 11.53
N SER A 19 7.13 1.79 10.68
CA SER A 19 5.77 1.32 10.34
C SER A 19 5.79 -0.05 9.65
N ALA A 20 6.74 -0.28 8.77
CA ALA A 20 6.91 -1.57 8.10
C ALA A 20 7.36 -2.67 9.08
N ALA A 21 8.26 -2.36 10.02
CA ALA A 21 8.67 -3.28 11.07
C ALA A 21 7.50 -3.63 12.01
N ILE A 22 6.69 -2.64 12.41
CA ILE A 22 5.48 -2.87 13.22
C ILE A 22 4.50 -3.78 12.48
N LEU A 23 4.23 -3.50 11.21
CA LEU A 23 3.32 -4.32 10.39
C LEU A 23 3.83 -5.77 10.26
N TYR A 24 5.15 -5.95 10.10
CA TYR A 24 5.77 -7.28 10.09
C TYR A 24 5.58 -8.01 11.43
N ILE A 25 5.91 -7.35 12.55
CA ILE A 25 5.75 -7.91 13.89
C ILE A 25 4.28 -8.28 14.16
N VAL A 26 3.34 -7.39 13.82
CA VAL A 26 1.90 -7.66 13.96
C VAL A 26 1.49 -8.86 13.12
N THR A 27 2.04 -9.02 11.90
CA THR A 27 1.76 -10.20 11.09
C THR A 27 2.24 -11.48 11.77
N VAL A 28 3.45 -11.48 12.34
CA VAL A 28 3.96 -12.64 13.10
C VAL A 28 3.05 -12.96 14.30
N ILE A 29 2.60 -11.94 15.03
CA ILE A 29 1.70 -12.12 16.17
C ILE A 29 0.35 -12.70 15.72
N VAL A 30 -0.24 -12.14 14.66
CA VAL A 30 -1.51 -12.61 14.07
C VAL A 30 -1.40 -14.08 13.67
N THR A 31 -0.41 -14.43 12.84
CA THR A 31 -0.26 -15.81 12.34
C THR A 31 0.04 -16.81 13.44
N ARG A 32 0.89 -16.47 14.42
CA ARG A 32 1.20 -17.34 15.56
C ARG A 32 0.03 -17.56 16.51
N LYS A 33 -0.81 -16.55 16.73
CA LYS A 33 -1.94 -16.67 17.65
C LYS A 33 -3.15 -17.34 17.00
N LEU A 34 -3.41 -17.03 15.75
CA LEU A 34 -4.60 -17.50 15.04
C LEU A 34 -4.37 -18.83 14.32
N GLY A 35 -3.10 -19.13 13.96
CA GLY A 35 -2.81 -20.23 13.06
C GLY A 35 -3.15 -19.87 11.60
N LYS A 36 -3.06 -20.86 10.73
CA LYS A 36 -3.08 -20.70 9.29
C LYS A 36 -4.48 -20.31 8.76
N SER A 37 -5.53 -21.05 9.16
CA SER A 37 -6.89 -20.83 8.68
C SER A 37 -7.45 -19.49 9.15
N GLU A 38 -7.49 -19.25 10.42
CA GLU A 38 -8.03 -18.01 11.01
C GLU A 38 -7.29 -16.76 10.56
N SER A 39 -5.95 -16.83 10.40
CA SER A 39 -5.21 -15.70 9.86
C SER A 39 -5.49 -15.47 8.38
N GLY A 40 -5.78 -16.52 7.61
CA GLY A 40 -6.21 -16.43 6.22
C GLY A 40 -7.56 -15.74 6.08
N ILE A 41 -8.54 -16.15 6.87
CA ILE A 41 -9.86 -15.50 6.96
C ILE A 41 -9.69 -14.00 7.28
N TYR A 42 -8.86 -13.66 8.27
CA TYR A 42 -8.54 -12.28 8.59
C TYR A 42 -7.92 -11.52 7.40
N PHE A 43 -6.96 -12.11 6.67
CA PHE A 43 -6.32 -11.45 5.54
C PHE A 43 -7.23 -11.28 4.32
N ILE A 44 -8.16 -12.22 4.07
CA ILE A 44 -9.20 -12.06 3.05
C ILE A 44 -10.11 -10.87 3.40
N GLY A 45 -10.65 -10.85 4.62
CA GLY A 45 -11.52 -9.77 5.09
C GLY A 45 -10.81 -8.41 5.07
N TYR A 46 -9.55 -8.36 5.51
CA TYR A 46 -8.71 -7.18 5.43
C TYR A 46 -8.52 -6.68 3.99
N SER A 47 -8.25 -7.59 3.05
CA SER A 47 -8.03 -7.24 1.64
C SER A 47 -9.29 -6.69 0.98
N LEU A 48 -10.45 -7.29 1.26
CA LEU A 48 -11.75 -6.78 0.81
C LEU A 48 -12.04 -5.39 1.40
N THR A 49 -11.68 -5.17 2.66
CA THR A 49 -11.85 -3.87 3.34
C THR A 49 -10.99 -2.80 2.68
N ILE A 50 -9.72 -3.09 2.39
CA ILE A 50 -8.81 -2.13 1.76
C ILE A 50 -9.28 -1.75 0.34
N ILE A 51 -9.66 -2.72 -0.50
CA ILE A 51 -10.11 -2.40 -1.86
C ILE A 51 -11.45 -1.63 -1.84
N SER A 52 -12.35 -1.96 -0.93
CA SER A 52 -13.62 -1.27 -0.73
C SER A 52 -13.41 0.17 -0.27
N CYS A 53 -12.48 0.39 0.64
CA CYS A 53 -12.04 1.71 1.08
C CYS A 53 -11.44 2.51 -0.09
N GLU A 54 -10.58 1.89 -0.91
CA GLU A 54 -9.96 2.52 -2.09
C GLU A 54 -11.02 3.01 -3.08
N ILE A 55 -11.97 2.16 -3.42
CA ILE A 55 -13.08 2.49 -4.34
C ILE A 55 -13.94 3.63 -3.74
N SER A 56 -14.26 3.55 -2.45
CA SER A 56 -15.10 4.54 -1.75
C SER A 56 -14.47 5.95 -1.71
N ARG A 57 -13.14 6.05 -1.76
CA ARG A 57 -12.43 7.34 -1.77
C ARG A 57 -12.49 8.07 -3.12
N LEU A 58 -13.01 7.44 -4.18
CA LEU A 58 -13.27 8.05 -5.49
C LEU A 58 -12.03 8.73 -6.12
N GLY A 59 -10.81 8.33 -5.75
CA GLY A 59 -9.56 8.94 -6.22
C GLY A 59 -9.28 10.33 -5.67
N LEU A 60 -9.99 10.77 -4.62
CA LEU A 60 -9.86 12.11 -4.03
C LEU A 60 -8.52 12.34 -3.32
N ASP A 61 -7.75 11.31 -3.04
CA ASP A 61 -6.50 11.34 -2.28
C ASP A 61 -5.50 12.38 -2.82
N ASN A 62 -5.17 12.29 -4.09
CA ASN A 62 -4.21 13.19 -4.73
C ASN A 62 -4.77 14.61 -4.92
N VAL A 63 -6.07 14.74 -5.18
CA VAL A 63 -6.74 16.05 -5.31
C VAL A 63 -6.72 16.76 -3.96
N LEU A 64 -7.08 16.06 -2.89
CA LEU A 64 -7.04 16.58 -1.53
C LEU A 64 -5.63 16.99 -1.12
N LEU A 65 -4.64 16.12 -1.31
CA LEU A 65 -3.24 16.40 -1.01
C LEU A 65 -2.74 17.69 -1.67
N LYS A 66 -2.95 17.80 -3.00
CA LYS A 66 -2.52 18.95 -3.79
C LYS A 66 -3.19 20.23 -3.33
N ARG A 67 -4.52 20.23 -3.17
CA ARG A 67 -5.30 21.42 -2.85
C ARG A 67 -5.10 21.87 -1.41
N VAL A 68 -5.03 20.95 -0.44
CA VAL A 68 -4.67 21.27 0.95
C VAL A 68 -3.27 21.87 1.00
N GLY A 69 -2.31 21.32 0.23
CA GLY A 69 -0.97 21.87 0.14
C GLY A 69 -0.94 23.31 -0.36
N ILE A 70 -1.73 23.65 -1.39
CA ILE A 70 -1.85 25.01 -1.91
C ILE A 70 -2.47 25.94 -0.86
N HIS A 71 -3.57 25.53 -0.22
CA HIS A 71 -4.23 26.34 0.80
C HIS A 71 -3.35 26.56 2.03
N SER A 72 -2.65 25.53 2.48
CA SER A 72 -1.72 25.59 3.62
C SER A 72 -0.53 26.50 3.30
N GLY A 73 0.06 26.39 2.11
CA GLY A 73 1.18 27.24 1.67
C GLY A 73 0.80 28.73 1.63
N ASN A 74 -0.44 29.04 1.30
CA ASN A 74 -1.01 30.39 1.27
C ASN A 74 -1.65 30.82 2.59
N GLN A 75 -1.54 30.02 3.65
CA GLN A 75 -2.17 30.26 4.97
C GLN A 75 -3.71 30.37 4.94
N LEU A 76 -4.36 29.85 3.91
CA LEU A 76 -5.82 29.87 3.72
C LEU A 76 -6.48 28.67 4.41
N TRP A 77 -6.35 28.59 5.73
CA TRP A 77 -6.79 27.43 6.53
C TRP A 77 -8.30 27.17 6.47
N GLY A 78 -9.13 28.22 6.31
CA GLY A 78 -10.58 28.07 6.09
C GLY A 78 -10.89 27.28 4.81
N GLY A 79 -10.13 27.52 3.74
CA GLY A 79 -10.24 26.77 2.48
C GLY A 79 -9.85 25.29 2.65
N ALA A 80 -8.77 25.01 3.37
CA ALA A 80 -8.34 23.65 3.68
C ALA A 80 -9.41 22.88 4.50
N ASN A 81 -9.96 23.52 5.53
CA ASN A 81 -11.04 22.94 6.36
C ASN A 81 -12.32 22.68 5.57
N SER A 82 -12.74 23.66 4.74
CA SER A 82 -13.92 23.51 3.88
C SER A 82 -13.75 22.37 2.87
N LEU A 83 -12.58 22.28 2.25
CA LEU A 83 -12.25 21.20 1.32
C LEU A 83 -12.29 19.84 2.01
N LEU A 84 -11.66 19.70 3.19
CA LEU A 84 -11.66 18.43 3.95
C LEU A 84 -13.08 18.03 4.34
N LYS A 85 -13.91 18.97 4.82
CA LYS A 85 -15.32 18.67 5.13
C LYS A 85 -16.11 18.20 3.90
N THR A 86 -15.89 18.83 2.75
CA THR A 86 -16.56 18.47 1.50
C THR A 86 -16.12 17.07 1.04
N THR A 87 -14.81 16.81 1.00
CA THR A 87 -14.28 15.49 0.57
C THR A 87 -14.67 14.39 1.55
N MET A 88 -14.70 14.66 2.85
CA MET A 88 -15.20 13.69 3.84
C MET A 88 -16.67 13.31 3.58
N ARG A 89 -17.56 14.28 3.31
CA ARG A 89 -18.97 13.97 2.99
C ARG A 89 -19.07 13.14 1.72
N MET A 90 -18.24 13.46 0.70
CA MET A 90 -18.21 12.73 -0.58
C MET A 90 -17.74 11.29 -0.43
N VAL A 91 -16.93 10.99 0.58
CA VAL A 91 -16.33 9.65 0.79
C VAL A 91 -17.10 8.85 1.84
N VAL A 92 -17.54 9.47 2.93
CA VAL A 92 -18.28 8.76 4.00
C VAL A 92 -19.59 8.17 3.46
N PHE A 93 -20.34 8.89 2.63
CA PHE A 93 -21.59 8.39 2.09
C PHE A 93 -21.40 7.11 1.22
N PRO A 94 -20.55 7.09 0.16
CA PRO A 94 -20.29 5.86 -0.59
C PRO A 94 -19.69 4.74 0.28
N SER A 95 -18.81 5.06 1.23
CA SER A 95 -18.19 4.06 2.10
C SER A 95 -19.21 3.42 3.07
N CYS A 96 -20.23 4.16 3.52
CA CYS A 96 -21.34 3.59 4.27
C CYS A 96 -22.21 2.67 3.38
N ILE A 97 -22.43 3.03 2.12
CA ILE A 97 -23.15 2.17 1.18
C ILE A 97 -22.37 0.86 0.93
N VAL A 98 -21.08 0.98 0.59
CA VAL A 98 -20.24 -0.19 0.32
C VAL A 98 -20.12 -1.06 1.57
N GLY A 99 -19.87 -0.46 2.75
CA GLY A 99 -19.85 -1.19 4.02
C GLY A 99 -21.18 -1.86 4.33
N GLY A 100 -22.30 -1.15 4.14
CA GLY A 100 -23.64 -1.70 4.33
C GLY A 100 -23.96 -2.87 3.39
N LEU A 101 -23.53 -2.79 2.12
CA LEU A 101 -23.67 -3.90 1.17
C LEU A 101 -22.83 -5.11 1.59
N ILE A 102 -21.57 -4.91 1.99
CA ILE A 102 -20.72 -6.01 2.47
C ILE A 102 -21.32 -6.63 3.74
N TRP A 103 -21.84 -5.83 4.65
CA TRP A 103 -22.51 -6.34 5.86
C TRP A 103 -23.75 -7.16 5.52
N LEU A 104 -24.59 -6.66 4.62
CA LEU A 104 -25.86 -7.30 4.23
C LEU A 104 -25.61 -8.63 3.49
N PHE A 105 -24.62 -8.66 2.60
CA PHE A 105 -24.25 -9.82 1.80
C PHE A 105 -23.06 -10.60 2.36
N SER A 106 -22.70 -10.39 3.63
CA SER A 106 -21.52 -11.02 4.24
C SER A 106 -21.57 -12.54 4.20
N PHE A 107 -22.75 -13.12 4.42
CA PHE A 107 -22.95 -14.58 4.36
C PHE A 107 -22.85 -15.12 2.92
N GLU A 108 -23.49 -14.48 1.96
CA GLU A 108 -23.43 -14.86 0.54
C GLU A 108 -22.02 -14.75 -0.03
N ILE A 109 -21.31 -13.68 0.34
CA ILE A 109 -19.90 -13.48 -0.05
C ILE A 109 -19.04 -14.60 0.55
N ALA A 110 -19.18 -14.88 1.83
CA ALA A 110 -18.40 -15.87 2.54
C ALA A 110 -18.66 -17.29 2.02
N ALA A 111 -19.94 -17.70 1.92
CA ALA A 111 -20.32 -19.06 1.58
C ALA A 111 -20.21 -19.35 0.07
N ASN A 112 -20.67 -18.42 -0.79
CA ASN A 112 -20.80 -18.68 -2.23
C ASN A 112 -19.58 -18.26 -3.05
N ILE A 113 -18.82 -17.23 -2.59
CA ILE A 113 -17.68 -16.74 -3.33
C ILE A 113 -16.37 -17.34 -2.80
N PHE A 114 -16.20 -17.37 -1.46
CA PHE A 114 -14.96 -17.85 -0.85
C PHE A 114 -15.04 -19.28 -0.32
N SER A 115 -16.24 -19.87 -0.26
CA SER A 115 -16.48 -21.20 0.35
C SER A 115 -16.00 -21.31 1.80
N GLU A 116 -15.97 -20.20 2.53
CA GLU A 116 -15.48 -20.06 3.91
C GLU A 116 -16.59 -19.40 4.78
N PRO A 117 -17.55 -20.17 5.29
CA PRO A 117 -18.67 -19.60 6.07
C PRO A 117 -18.25 -18.75 7.28
N GLU A 118 -17.13 -19.10 7.91
CA GLU A 118 -16.57 -18.38 9.07
C GLU A 118 -16.11 -16.97 8.71
N LEU A 119 -15.85 -16.69 7.44
CA LEU A 119 -15.52 -15.35 6.94
C LEU A 119 -16.70 -14.37 7.11
N SER A 120 -17.95 -14.85 7.20
CA SER A 120 -19.14 -14.00 7.29
C SER A 120 -19.13 -13.07 8.51
N SER A 121 -18.84 -13.60 9.71
CA SER A 121 -18.73 -12.79 10.93
C SER A 121 -17.60 -11.78 10.82
N THR A 122 -16.45 -12.21 10.32
CA THR A 122 -15.27 -11.36 10.10
C THR A 122 -15.58 -10.22 9.13
N LEU A 123 -16.26 -10.48 8.00
CA LEU A 123 -16.69 -9.44 7.04
C LEU A 123 -17.67 -8.45 7.66
N SER A 124 -18.60 -8.92 8.48
CA SER A 124 -19.56 -8.07 9.16
C SER A 124 -18.88 -7.03 10.06
N TYR A 125 -17.85 -7.42 10.81
CA TYR A 125 -17.11 -6.47 11.63
C TYR A 125 -16.15 -5.58 10.81
N PHE A 126 -15.52 -6.11 9.76
CA PHE A 126 -14.72 -5.30 8.85
C PHE A 126 -15.55 -4.22 8.13
N SER A 127 -16.79 -4.54 7.74
CA SER A 127 -17.67 -3.61 7.03
C SER A 127 -17.92 -2.32 7.82
N LEU A 128 -18.00 -2.43 9.16
CA LEU A 128 -18.13 -1.28 10.06
C LEU A 128 -16.90 -0.37 10.03
N SER A 129 -15.72 -0.93 9.78
CA SER A 129 -14.47 -0.14 9.74
C SER A 129 -14.30 0.65 8.45
N ILE A 130 -14.96 0.30 7.34
CA ILE A 130 -14.77 0.92 6.02
C ILE A 130 -14.96 2.43 6.02
N PRO A 131 -16.08 3.00 6.56
CA PRO A 131 -16.28 4.44 6.58
C PRO A 131 -15.23 5.17 7.41
N PHE A 132 -14.86 4.60 8.55
CA PHE A 132 -13.85 5.20 9.44
C PHE A 132 -12.45 5.12 8.84
N LEU A 133 -12.10 4.02 8.19
CA LEU A 133 -10.82 3.85 7.50
C LEU A 133 -10.70 4.83 6.32
N ALA A 134 -11.76 5.00 5.54
CA ALA A 134 -11.80 5.95 4.43
C ALA A 134 -11.66 7.40 4.93
N ALA A 135 -12.38 7.77 5.98
CA ALA A 135 -12.28 9.08 6.60
C ALA A 135 -10.91 9.32 7.28
N LEU A 136 -10.35 8.31 7.97
CA LEU A 136 -9.00 8.36 8.55
C LEU A 136 -7.94 8.60 7.48
N THR A 137 -8.02 7.89 6.35
CA THR A 137 -7.08 8.05 5.24
C THR A 137 -7.11 9.47 4.69
N LEU A 138 -8.30 10.05 4.47
CA LEU A 138 -8.43 11.44 4.04
C LEU A 138 -7.85 12.43 5.06
N LEU A 139 -8.07 12.21 6.35
CA LEU A 139 -7.46 13.04 7.40
C LEU A 139 -5.93 12.97 7.36
N CYS A 140 -5.37 11.78 7.22
CA CYS A 140 -3.91 11.60 7.12
C CYS A 140 -3.34 12.29 5.88
N ILE A 141 -4.06 12.24 4.75
CA ILE A 141 -3.69 12.96 3.52
C ILE A 141 -3.78 14.48 3.73
N ALA A 142 -4.80 14.97 4.42
CA ALA A 142 -4.92 16.39 4.75
C ALA A 142 -3.77 16.85 5.67
N PHE A 143 -3.41 16.06 6.70
CA PHE A 143 -2.21 16.32 7.51
C PHE A 143 -0.95 16.40 6.67
N GLN A 144 -0.78 15.49 5.71
CA GLN A 144 0.38 15.52 4.80
C GLN A 144 0.38 16.78 3.94
N GLY A 145 -0.76 17.18 3.38
CA GLY A 145 -0.93 18.43 2.62
C GLY A 145 -0.65 19.68 3.47
N ALA A 146 -1.04 19.67 4.74
CA ALA A 146 -0.77 20.72 5.70
C ALA A 146 0.68 20.70 6.25
N SER A 147 1.61 19.94 5.63
CA SER A 147 3.00 19.79 6.04
C SER A 147 3.22 19.08 7.39
N HIS A 148 2.19 18.45 7.95
CA HIS A 148 2.27 17.60 9.15
C HIS A 148 2.52 16.12 8.77
N THR A 149 3.54 15.87 7.96
CA THR A 149 3.86 14.54 7.40
C THR A 149 4.12 13.50 8.48
N PHE A 150 4.75 13.86 9.58
CA PHE A 150 5.03 12.93 10.69
C PHE A 150 3.73 12.42 11.33
N SER A 151 2.80 13.34 11.64
CA SER A 151 1.48 13.00 12.17
C SER A 151 0.73 12.08 11.18
N SER A 152 0.78 12.39 9.89
CA SER A 152 0.18 11.55 8.84
C SER A 152 0.70 10.11 8.90
N ILE A 153 2.01 9.89 8.95
CA ILE A 153 2.62 8.55 8.97
C ILE A 153 2.26 7.80 10.28
N ILE A 154 2.34 8.48 11.42
CA ILE A 154 2.04 7.87 12.72
C ILE A 154 0.57 7.41 12.76
N LEU A 155 -0.35 8.28 12.36
CA LEU A 155 -1.78 8.02 12.42
C LEU A 155 -2.24 6.99 11.37
N SER A 156 -1.65 6.97 10.18
CA SER A 156 -2.06 6.03 9.12
C SER A 156 -1.41 4.65 9.23
N SER A 157 -0.13 4.59 9.63
CA SER A 157 0.68 3.39 9.40
C SER A 157 1.28 2.79 10.69
N ILE A 158 1.31 3.51 11.79
CA ILE A 158 1.89 3.04 13.05
C ILE A 158 0.79 2.75 14.09
N MET A 159 -0.13 3.69 14.26
CA MET A 159 -1.10 3.64 15.36
C MET A 159 -2.10 2.49 15.22
N PRO A 160 -2.79 2.26 14.07
CA PRO A 160 -3.74 1.16 13.94
C PRO A 160 -3.08 -0.23 14.12
N PRO A 161 -1.99 -0.57 13.39
CA PRO A 161 -1.36 -1.87 13.61
C PRO A 161 -0.69 -1.98 14.99
N GLY A 162 -0.20 -0.89 15.55
CA GLY A 162 0.38 -0.87 16.90
C GLY A 162 -0.66 -1.21 17.98
N ILE A 163 -1.84 -0.61 17.93
CA ILE A 163 -2.95 -0.92 18.85
C ILE A 163 -3.38 -2.38 18.68
N LEU A 164 -3.53 -2.86 17.44
CA LEU A 164 -3.85 -4.25 17.17
C LEU A 164 -2.80 -5.20 17.76
N GLY A 165 -1.51 -4.91 17.51
CA GLY A 165 -0.41 -5.74 18.03
C GLY A 165 -0.37 -5.80 19.54
N ILE A 166 -0.53 -4.67 20.24
CA ILE A 166 -0.59 -4.61 21.71
C ILE A 166 -1.80 -5.38 22.23
N ALA A 167 -2.97 -5.19 21.64
CA ALA A 167 -4.17 -5.90 22.06
C ALA A 167 -4.04 -7.41 21.85
N LEU A 168 -3.46 -7.86 20.74
CA LEU A 168 -3.17 -9.26 20.50
C LEU A 168 -2.20 -9.85 21.52
N LEU A 169 -1.26 -9.09 22.07
CA LEU A 169 -0.34 -9.58 23.12
C LEU A 169 -1.02 -9.69 24.47
N VAL A 170 -1.90 -8.74 24.80
CA VAL A 170 -2.52 -8.62 26.14
C VAL A 170 -3.79 -9.46 26.27
N LEU A 171 -4.61 -9.52 25.23
CA LEU A 171 -5.91 -10.19 25.26
C LEU A 171 -5.80 -11.66 24.77
N PRO A 172 -6.64 -12.57 25.27
CA PRO A 172 -6.68 -13.97 24.87
C PRO A 172 -7.44 -14.18 23.54
N ILE A 173 -7.03 -13.45 22.49
CA ILE A 173 -7.63 -13.50 21.16
C ILE A 173 -7.15 -14.75 20.44
N LYS A 174 -8.08 -15.52 19.84
CA LYS A 174 -7.80 -16.77 19.12
C LYS A 174 -8.51 -16.89 17.77
N THR A 175 -9.46 -16.00 17.45
CA THR A 175 -10.25 -16.06 16.22
C THR A 175 -10.06 -14.83 15.35
N SER A 176 -10.30 -14.99 14.03
CA SER A 176 -10.31 -13.90 13.06
C SER A 176 -11.35 -12.84 13.40
N GLU A 177 -12.51 -13.26 13.87
CA GLU A 177 -13.57 -12.36 14.32
C GLU A 177 -13.12 -11.43 15.45
N GLN A 178 -12.56 -11.98 16.53
CA GLN A 178 -12.05 -11.20 17.65
C GLN A 178 -10.93 -10.24 17.21
N THR A 179 -10.05 -10.70 16.34
CA THR A 179 -8.97 -9.88 15.77
C THR A 179 -9.53 -8.72 14.97
N THR A 180 -10.60 -8.95 14.21
CA THR A 180 -11.25 -7.93 13.39
C THR A 180 -12.00 -6.90 14.24
N ILE A 181 -12.64 -7.31 15.33
CA ILE A 181 -13.25 -6.39 16.29
C ILE A 181 -12.19 -5.41 16.84
N VAL A 182 -11.04 -5.93 17.24
CA VAL A 182 -9.93 -5.09 17.75
C VAL A 182 -9.36 -4.19 16.66
N TYR A 183 -9.22 -4.71 15.43
CA TYR A 183 -8.80 -3.90 14.30
C TYR A 183 -9.78 -2.76 14.04
N SER A 184 -11.08 -3.03 14.00
CA SER A 184 -12.12 -2.03 13.76
C SER A 184 -12.12 -0.97 14.87
N PHE A 185 -11.99 -1.40 16.12
CA PHE A 185 -11.80 -0.48 17.24
C PHE A 185 -10.54 0.40 17.06
N SER A 186 -9.42 -0.19 16.65
CA SER A 186 -8.18 0.56 16.43
C SER A 186 -8.32 1.63 15.35
N ILE A 187 -9.06 1.36 14.28
CA ILE A 187 -9.36 2.32 13.20
C ILE A 187 -10.26 3.44 13.72
N ILE A 188 -11.35 3.11 14.42
CA ILE A 188 -12.29 4.09 14.97
C ILE A 188 -11.57 5.00 15.98
N PHE A 189 -10.80 4.41 16.89
CA PHE A 189 -10.03 5.15 17.88
C PHE A 189 -9.02 6.09 17.21
N THR A 190 -8.26 5.59 16.24
CA THR A 190 -7.27 6.39 15.50
C THR A 190 -7.95 7.50 14.71
N PHE A 191 -9.13 7.25 14.12
CA PHE A 191 -9.91 8.28 13.45
C PHE A 191 -10.31 9.41 14.41
N VAL A 192 -10.82 9.08 15.59
CA VAL A 192 -11.19 10.08 16.60
C VAL A 192 -9.98 10.91 17.04
N VAL A 193 -8.86 10.26 17.34
CA VAL A 193 -7.59 10.95 17.69
C VAL A 193 -7.12 11.85 16.54
N SER A 194 -7.19 11.38 15.31
CA SER A 194 -6.79 12.15 14.12
C SER A 194 -7.70 13.36 13.91
N TYR A 195 -9.00 13.20 14.09
CA TYR A 195 -9.97 14.29 13.93
C TYR A 195 -9.78 15.38 15.01
N LEU A 196 -9.62 14.98 16.26
CA LEU A 196 -9.30 15.89 17.36
C LEU A 196 -7.96 16.59 17.16
N GLY A 197 -6.95 15.83 16.67
CA GLY A 197 -5.64 16.37 16.31
C GLY A 197 -5.72 17.41 15.19
N TRP A 198 -6.54 17.17 14.16
CA TRP A 198 -6.75 18.15 13.07
C TRP A 198 -7.35 19.45 13.59
N ILE A 199 -8.41 19.38 14.42
CA ILE A 199 -9.05 20.57 14.98
C ILE A 199 -8.09 21.41 15.82
N LYS A 200 -7.13 20.77 16.51
CA LYS A 200 -6.13 21.46 17.34
C LYS A 200 -4.96 22.01 16.51
N ALA A 201 -4.51 21.27 15.51
CA ALA A 201 -3.31 21.61 14.73
C ALA A 201 -3.56 22.63 13.63
N VAL A 202 -4.78 22.68 13.08
CA VAL A 202 -5.13 23.54 11.96
C VAL A 202 -5.99 24.72 12.42
N PRO A 203 -5.53 25.97 12.21
CA PRO A 203 -6.28 27.15 12.61
C PRO A 203 -7.67 27.22 11.99
N ARG A 204 -8.64 27.74 12.74
CA ARG A 204 -9.97 28.08 12.21
C ARG A 204 -9.82 29.37 11.39
N GLY A 205 -9.74 29.23 10.06
CA GLY A 205 -9.76 30.39 9.14
C GLY A 205 -11.19 30.75 8.73
N LEU A 206 -11.35 31.94 8.14
CA LEU A 206 -12.61 32.35 7.51
C LEU A 206 -13.01 31.32 6.44
N GLU A 207 -14.30 30.99 6.39
CA GLU A 207 -14.83 30.04 5.39
C GLU A 207 -14.55 30.59 3.98
N SER A 208 -13.79 29.82 3.21
CA SER A 208 -13.60 30.08 1.79
C SER A 208 -14.75 29.44 1.01
N LYS A 209 -15.07 29.99 -0.18
CA LYS A 209 -16.06 29.40 -1.09
C LYS A 209 -15.79 27.91 -1.25
N SER A 210 -16.79 27.08 -0.96
CA SER A 210 -16.71 25.62 -1.17
C SER A 210 -16.47 25.32 -2.65
N ILE A 211 -15.51 24.47 -2.91
CA ILE A 211 -15.25 24.00 -4.27
C ILE A 211 -16.42 23.10 -4.69
N SER A 212 -16.88 23.24 -5.93
CA SER A 212 -17.97 22.42 -6.45
C SER A 212 -17.62 20.93 -6.41
N VAL A 213 -18.53 20.12 -5.89
CA VAL A 213 -18.42 18.64 -5.88
C VAL A 213 -18.15 18.10 -7.28
N LYS A 214 -18.81 18.66 -8.31
CA LYS A 214 -18.61 18.27 -9.72
C LYS A 214 -17.18 18.49 -10.18
N THR A 215 -16.55 19.59 -9.80
CA THR A 215 -15.14 19.86 -10.14
C THR A 215 -14.22 18.85 -9.47
N LEU A 216 -14.45 18.53 -8.20
CA LEU A 216 -13.67 17.54 -7.47
C LEU A 216 -13.79 16.14 -8.09
N LEU A 217 -15.01 15.72 -8.45
CA LEU A 217 -15.23 14.42 -9.10
C LEU A 217 -14.56 14.33 -10.48
N ASN A 218 -14.67 15.37 -11.30
CA ASN A 218 -14.03 15.39 -12.62
C ASN A 218 -12.50 15.27 -12.53
N GLU A 219 -11.89 15.85 -11.50
CA GLU A 219 -10.45 15.76 -11.27
C GLU A 219 -10.03 14.40 -10.66
N SER A 220 -10.87 13.82 -9.81
CA SER A 220 -10.52 12.62 -9.03
C SER A 220 -10.84 11.32 -9.76
N PHE A 221 -11.90 11.24 -10.55
CA PHE A 221 -12.35 10.00 -11.17
C PHE A 221 -11.29 9.31 -12.05
N PRO A 222 -10.51 10.03 -12.89
CA PRO A 222 -9.38 9.40 -13.60
C PRO A 222 -8.30 8.83 -12.66
N LEU A 223 -8.15 9.43 -11.46
CA LEU A 223 -7.17 9.00 -10.46
C LEU A 223 -7.63 7.76 -9.68
N LEU A 224 -8.95 7.55 -9.56
CA LEU A 224 -9.52 6.33 -8.98
C LEU A 224 -9.02 5.09 -9.73
N TRP A 225 -9.07 5.12 -11.08
CA TRP A 225 -8.60 4.00 -11.89
C TRP A 225 -7.13 3.68 -11.60
N VAL A 226 -6.28 4.71 -11.50
CA VAL A 226 -4.86 4.55 -11.18
C VAL A 226 -4.67 3.93 -9.79
N ALA A 227 -5.42 4.39 -8.79
CA ALA A 227 -5.35 3.91 -7.43
C ALA A 227 -5.76 2.42 -7.34
N VAL A 228 -6.88 2.06 -7.95
CA VAL A 228 -7.36 0.66 -7.99
C VAL A 228 -6.39 -0.25 -8.72
N MET A 229 -5.83 0.18 -9.86
CA MET A 229 -4.86 -0.63 -10.60
C MET A 229 -3.52 -0.77 -9.87
N SER A 230 -3.07 0.25 -9.16
CA SER A 230 -1.82 0.18 -8.39
C SER A 230 -1.90 -0.79 -7.20
N GLN A 231 -3.08 -0.92 -6.58
CA GLN A 231 -3.34 -1.86 -5.49
C GLN A 231 -3.79 -3.23 -6.01
N GLY A 232 -4.34 -3.26 -7.23
CA GLY A 232 -4.97 -4.44 -7.81
C GLY A 232 -4.05 -5.65 -7.86
N LEU A 233 -2.78 -5.49 -8.20
CA LEU A 233 -1.86 -6.62 -8.28
C LEU A 233 -1.64 -7.29 -6.92
N SER A 234 -1.41 -6.51 -5.86
CA SER A 234 -1.16 -7.07 -4.53
C SER A 234 -2.43 -7.61 -3.87
N ILE A 235 -3.48 -6.80 -3.82
CA ILE A 235 -4.75 -7.15 -3.14
C ILE A 235 -5.57 -8.10 -3.99
N GLY A 236 -5.61 -7.89 -5.32
CA GLY A 236 -6.33 -8.75 -6.24
C GLY A 236 -5.81 -10.18 -6.23
N THR A 237 -4.49 -10.39 -6.13
CA THR A 237 -3.91 -11.73 -5.98
C THR A 237 -4.43 -12.43 -4.72
N ILE A 238 -4.51 -11.71 -3.58
CA ILE A 238 -5.01 -12.26 -2.32
C ILE A 238 -6.49 -12.66 -2.46
N ILE A 239 -7.31 -11.81 -3.07
CA ILE A 239 -8.73 -12.07 -3.27
C ILE A 239 -8.94 -13.27 -4.22
N ILE A 240 -8.25 -13.29 -5.35
CA ILE A 240 -8.34 -14.37 -6.34
C ILE A 240 -7.90 -15.70 -5.73
N LEU A 241 -6.78 -15.70 -4.99
CA LEU A 241 -6.29 -16.90 -4.32
C LEU A 241 -7.29 -17.38 -3.26
N GLY A 242 -7.89 -16.47 -2.50
CA GLY A 242 -8.92 -16.81 -1.51
C GLY A 242 -10.17 -17.42 -2.12
N ILE A 243 -10.55 -17.03 -3.34
CA ILE A 243 -11.69 -17.61 -4.07
C ILE A 243 -11.37 -19.01 -4.60
N ILE A 244 -10.13 -19.25 -5.04
CA ILE A 244 -9.73 -20.49 -5.71
C ILE A 244 -9.30 -21.56 -4.69
N GLU A 245 -8.51 -21.18 -3.69
CA GLU A 245 -7.80 -22.11 -2.79
C GLU A 245 -8.22 -22.01 -1.33
N GLY A 246 -8.86 -20.89 -0.93
CA GLY A 246 -9.33 -20.69 0.44
C GLY A 246 -8.35 -19.95 1.36
N ALA A 247 -8.69 -19.94 2.64
CA ALA A 247 -8.04 -19.11 3.66
C ALA A 247 -6.59 -19.55 3.98
N ASP A 248 -6.35 -20.84 4.01
CA ASP A 248 -5.07 -21.43 4.37
C ASP A 248 -3.94 -20.95 3.44
N GLU A 249 -4.19 -20.99 2.14
CA GLU A 249 -3.26 -20.59 1.09
C GLU A 249 -3.05 -19.08 1.07
N VAL A 250 -4.11 -18.31 1.35
CA VAL A 250 -4.03 -16.85 1.50
C VAL A 250 -3.10 -16.47 2.64
N SER A 251 -3.21 -17.13 3.79
CA SER A 251 -2.33 -16.85 4.93
C SER A 251 -0.86 -17.08 4.58
N GLN A 252 -0.56 -18.16 3.90
CA GLN A 252 0.79 -18.51 3.44
C GLN A 252 1.32 -17.49 2.43
N PHE A 253 0.49 -17.13 1.44
CA PHE A 253 0.85 -16.15 0.42
C PHE A 253 1.14 -14.77 1.02
N VAL A 254 0.22 -14.25 1.84
CA VAL A 254 0.36 -12.92 2.48
C VAL A 254 1.61 -12.87 3.36
N THR A 255 1.88 -13.93 4.11
CA THR A 255 3.06 -14.03 4.97
C THR A 255 4.34 -13.98 4.13
N ALA A 256 4.45 -14.82 3.10
CA ALA A 256 5.59 -14.83 2.19
C ALA A 256 5.76 -13.49 1.45
N GLN A 257 4.65 -12.88 1.00
CA GLN A 257 4.65 -11.58 0.33
C GLN A 257 5.21 -10.48 1.26
N ARG A 258 4.77 -10.42 2.52
CA ARG A 258 5.25 -9.42 3.48
C ARG A 258 6.74 -9.57 3.79
N VAL A 259 7.22 -10.80 3.88
CA VAL A 259 8.67 -11.09 4.06
C VAL A 259 9.45 -10.66 2.82
N SER A 260 9.00 -11.01 1.63
CA SER A 260 9.71 -10.66 0.39
C SER A 260 9.85 -9.14 0.17
N LEU A 261 8.87 -8.33 0.65
CA LEU A 261 8.91 -6.87 0.57
C LEU A 261 10.10 -6.25 1.31
N ILE A 262 10.73 -6.95 2.26
CA ILE A 262 11.93 -6.46 2.97
C ILE A 262 13.05 -6.16 1.97
N ILE A 263 13.17 -6.94 0.89
CA ILE A 263 14.16 -6.71 -0.18
C ILE A 263 13.96 -5.34 -0.83
N SER A 264 12.71 -4.94 -1.08
CA SER A 264 12.39 -3.68 -1.75
C SER A 264 12.35 -2.46 -0.83
N PHE A 265 12.56 -2.59 0.48
CA PHE A 265 12.68 -1.42 1.36
C PHE A 265 13.87 -0.53 0.99
N THR A 266 14.93 -1.09 0.44
CA THR A 266 16.06 -0.33 -0.09
C THR A 266 15.62 0.60 -1.23
N LEU A 267 14.74 0.11 -2.11
CA LEU A 267 14.14 0.90 -3.19
C LEU A 267 13.29 2.05 -2.64
N VAL A 268 12.48 1.80 -1.61
CA VAL A 268 11.66 2.84 -0.95
C VAL A 268 12.55 3.93 -0.35
N ALA A 269 13.66 3.53 0.31
CA ALA A 269 14.64 4.44 0.90
C ALA A 269 15.24 5.39 -0.13
N VAL A 270 15.73 4.81 -1.20
CA VAL A 270 16.37 5.53 -2.29
C VAL A 270 15.37 6.44 -3.02
N ASN A 271 14.16 5.96 -3.26
CA ASN A 271 13.11 6.75 -3.90
C ASN A 271 12.77 8.03 -3.12
N VAL A 272 12.67 7.94 -1.80
CA VAL A 272 12.42 9.13 -0.95
C VAL A 272 13.57 10.13 -1.03
N ALA A 273 14.82 9.65 -1.03
CA ALA A 273 16.01 10.51 -1.04
C ALA A 273 16.28 11.15 -2.41
N TYR A 274 16.07 10.39 -3.49
CA TYR A 274 16.51 10.81 -4.84
C TYR A 274 15.39 11.39 -5.71
N ALA A 275 14.11 11.22 -5.38
CA ALA A 275 13.00 11.77 -6.16
C ALA A 275 13.11 13.29 -6.40
N PRO A 276 13.39 14.14 -5.37
CA PRO A 276 13.56 15.58 -5.61
C PRO A 276 14.76 15.90 -6.52
N ARG A 277 15.83 15.11 -6.42
CA ARG A 277 17.03 15.32 -7.24
C ARG A 277 16.80 14.96 -8.70
N TYR A 278 16.01 13.91 -8.99
CA TYR A 278 15.58 13.61 -10.36
C TYR A 278 14.77 14.75 -10.96
N ALA A 279 13.81 15.31 -10.21
CA ALA A 279 13.02 16.46 -10.65
C ALA A 279 13.89 17.68 -10.93
N GLN A 280 14.85 17.98 -10.06
CA GLN A 280 15.79 19.11 -10.23
C GLN A 280 16.64 18.92 -11.49
N LEU A 281 17.31 17.78 -11.64
CA LEU A 281 18.17 17.50 -12.80
C LEU A 281 17.38 17.55 -14.12
N TYR A 282 16.11 17.12 -14.08
CA TYR A 282 15.24 17.19 -15.25
C TYR A 282 14.89 18.66 -15.61
N SER A 283 14.60 19.50 -14.61
CA SER A 283 14.36 20.93 -14.84
C SER A 283 15.59 21.67 -15.38
N GLU A 284 16.79 21.20 -15.04
CA GLU A 284 18.07 21.69 -15.53
C GLU A 284 18.45 21.09 -16.93
N SER A 285 17.57 20.25 -17.52
CA SER A 285 17.84 19.51 -18.76
C SER A 285 19.11 18.64 -18.70
N ASN A 286 19.54 18.24 -17.51
CA ASN A 286 20.77 17.49 -17.26
C ASN A 286 20.50 15.97 -17.28
N LEU A 287 20.30 15.40 -18.48
CA LEU A 287 20.07 13.96 -18.67
C LEU A 287 21.29 13.11 -18.26
N SER A 288 22.52 13.63 -18.41
CA SER A 288 23.74 12.94 -17.97
C SER A 288 23.79 12.80 -16.45
N GLY A 289 23.38 13.83 -15.72
CA GLY A 289 23.23 13.81 -14.27
C GLY A 289 22.16 12.80 -13.81
N ILE A 290 21.02 12.74 -14.47
CA ILE A 290 19.97 11.74 -14.21
C ILE A 290 20.50 10.33 -14.42
N LYS A 291 21.22 10.10 -15.52
CA LYS A 291 21.82 8.79 -15.85
C LYS A 291 22.82 8.35 -14.77
N SER A 292 23.75 9.23 -14.37
CA SER A 292 24.73 8.95 -13.33
C SER A 292 24.07 8.66 -11.98
N LEU A 293 23.07 9.47 -11.60
CA LEU A 293 22.30 9.29 -10.37
C LEU A 293 21.54 7.96 -10.38
N SER A 294 20.90 7.58 -11.50
CA SER A 294 20.18 6.33 -11.65
C SER A 294 21.12 5.13 -11.47
N TYR A 295 22.30 5.16 -12.05
CA TYR A 295 23.29 4.07 -11.92
C TYR A 295 23.80 3.92 -10.48
N SER A 296 24.22 5.03 -9.87
CA SER A 296 24.72 5.00 -8.49
C SER A 296 23.64 4.57 -7.50
N SER A 297 22.40 5.02 -7.67
CA SER A 297 21.29 4.62 -6.82
C SER A 297 20.97 3.12 -6.98
N THR A 298 20.91 2.58 -8.22
CA THR A 298 20.64 1.17 -8.45
C THR A 298 21.77 0.29 -7.90
N LYS A 299 23.02 0.69 -8.08
CA LYS A 299 24.18 -0.04 -7.50
C LYS A 299 24.11 -0.08 -5.96
N PHE A 300 23.75 1.04 -5.33
CA PHE A 300 23.59 1.12 -3.87
C PHE A 300 22.44 0.23 -3.38
N MET A 301 21.28 0.27 -4.07
CA MET A 301 20.14 -0.60 -3.73
C MET A 301 20.50 -2.07 -3.85
N LEU A 302 21.20 -2.49 -4.92
CA LEU A 302 21.65 -3.86 -5.11
C LEU A 302 22.61 -4.33 -4.01
N LEU A 303 23.57 -3.49 -3.64
CA LEU A 303 24.53 -3.80 -2.57
C LEU A 303 23.85 -4.14 -1.25
N LEU A 304 22.76 -3.42 -0.92
CA LEU A 304 22.00 -3.66 0.29
C LEU A 304 20.97 -4.80 0.16
N SER A 305 20.38 -4.99 -1.02
CA SER A 305 19.33 -5.98 -1.23
C SER A 305 19.85 -7.40 -1.46
N ILE A 306 21.06 -7.56 -2.06
CA ILE A 306 21.65 -8.88 -2.32
C ILE A 306 21.85 -9.70 -1.03
N PRO A 307 22.42 -9.17 0.06
CA PRO A 307 22.54 -9.94 1.30
C PRO A 307 21.19 -10.39 1.86
N ILE A 308 20.17 -9.49 1.83
CA ILE A 308 18.82 -9.80 2.30
C ILE A 308 18.22 -10.91 1.43
N PHE A 309 18.30 -10.77 0.11
CA PHE A 309 17.82 -11.77 -0.84
C PHE A 309 18.47 -13.14 -0.61
N LEU A 310 19.79 -13.18 -0.42
CA LEU A 310 20.52 -14.43 -0.15
C LEU A 310 20.03 -15.09 1.13
N VAL A 311 19.89 -14.34 2.23
CA VAL A 311 19.39 -14.89 3.50
C VAL A 311 17.97 -15.46 3.34
N LEU A 312 17.06 -14.72 2.71
CA LEU A 312 15.68 -15.16 2.52
C LEU A 312 15.55 -16.34 1.54
N SER A 313 16.46 -16.46 0.55
CA SER A 313 16.44 -17.53 -0.45
C SER A 313 17.19 -18.79 0.00
N VAL A 314 18.21 -18.66 0.84
CA VAL A 314 18.99 -19.82 1.35
C VAL A 314 18.33 -20.44 2.58
N PHE A 315 17.70 -19.61 3.43
CA PHE A 315 17.07 -20.08 4.67
C PHE A 315 15.54 -19.86 4.69
N PRO A 316 14.78 -20.10 3.60
CA PRO A 316 13.38 -19.73 3.52
C PRO A 316 12.51 -20.49 4.54
N LYS A 317 12.83 -21.75 4.83
CA LYS A 317 12.10 -22.56 5.82
C LYS A 317 12.20 -21.97 7.23
N TYR A 318 13.41 -21.55 7.65
CA TYR A 318 13.61 -20.93 8.96
C TYR A 318 12.88 -19.58 9.06
N VAL A 319 12.93 -18.79 8.00
CA VAL A 319 12.24 -17.49 7.96
C VAL A 319 10.73 -17.66 8.04
N MET A 320 10.16 -18.60 7.30
CA MET A 320 8.72 -18.88 7.32
C MET A 320 8.27 -19.49 8.64
N SER A 321 9.08 -20.31 9.30
CA SER A 321 8.77 -20.91 10.61
C SER A 321 8.66 -19.88 11.74
N VAL A 322 9.15 -18.64 11.56
CA VAL A 322 8.94 -17.53 12.50
C VAL A 322 7.45 -17.20 12.63
N PHE A 323 6.64 -17.47 11.62
CA PHE A 323 5.20 -17.21 11.60
C PHE A 323 4.38 -18.37 12.17
N GLY A 324 4.96 -19.56 12.26
CA GLY A 324 4.40 -20.81 12.73
C GLY A 324 5.04 -21.98 12.00
N PRO A 325 5.16 -23.16 12.63
CA PRO A 325 5.80 -24.33 12.00
C PRO A 325 5.08 -24.75 10.70
N GLU A 326 3.76 -24.56 10.61
CA GLU A 326 2.95 -24.87 9.45
C GLU A 326 3.27 -24.04 8.20
N PHE A 327 3.87 -22.83 8.38
CA PHE A 327 4.28 -21.95 7.27
C PHE A 327 5.58 -22.41 6.59
N ALA A 328 6.38 -23.27 7.24
CA ALA A 328 7.63 -23.76 6.67
C ALA A 328 7.44 -24.54 5.37
N HIS A 329 6.27 -25.18 5.16
CA HIS A 329 5.96 -25.92 3.93
C HIS A 329 5.86 -25.02 2.70
N SER A 330 5.47 -23.76 2.87
CA SER A 330 5.31 -22.77 1.79
C SER A 330 6.56 -21.92 1.57
N SER A 331 7.72 -22.39 2.03
CA SER A 331 8.99 -21.69 1.88
C SER A 331 9.38 -21.44 0.41
N HIS A 332 8.97 -22.31 -0.52
CA HIS A 332 9.16 -22.12 -1.96
C HIS A 332 8.44 -20.89 -2.51
N VAL A 333 7.27 -20.55 -1.98
CA VAL A 333 6.50 -19.34 -2.32
C VAL A 333 7.31 -18.09 -1.98
N LEU A 334 7.94 -18.06 -0.79
CA LEU A 334 8.83 -16.96 -0.40
C LEU A 334 9.95 -16.77 -1.41
N VAL A 335 10.61 -17.85 -1.82
CA VAL A 335 11.74 -17.78 -2.79
C VAL A 335 11.27 -17.19 -4.12
N ILE A 336 10.13 -17.65 -4.65
CA ILE A 336 9.56 -17.13 -5.91
C ILE A 336 9.30 -15.61 -5.79
N LEU A 337 8.69 -15.16 -4.71
CA LEU A 337 8.40 -13.75 -4.48
C LEU A 337 9.68 -12.92 -4.24
N CYS A 338 10.70 -13.48 -3.61
CA CYS A 338 12.01 -12.83 -3.44
C CYS A 338 12.70 -12.55 -4.78
N PHE A 339 12.63 -13.49 -5.74
CA PHE A 339 13.14 -13.25 -7.09
C PHE A 339 12.44 -12.07 -7.78
N ALA A 340 11.14 -11.96 -7.66
CA ALA A 340 10.40 -10.83 -8.22
C ALA A 340 10.81 -9.49 -7.60
N GLN A 341 10.99 -9.45 -6.27
CA GLN A 341 11.46 -8.24 -5.59
C GLN A 341 12.91 -7.90 -5.96
N MET A 342 13.74 -8.91 -6.21
CA MET A 342 15.10 -8.69 -6.71
C MET A 342 15.10 -8.06 -8.10
N VAL A 343 14.24 -8.54 -9.03
CA VAL A 343 14.05 -7.91 -10.34
C VAL A 343 13.56 -6.46 -10.19
N ASN A 344 12.62 -6.20 -9.29
CA ASN A 344 12.14 -4.86 -8.99
C ASN A 344 13.29 -3.91 -8.55
N VAL A 345 14.19 -4.37 -7.68
CA VAL A 345 15.37 -3.59 -7.27
C VAL A 345 16.39 -3.44 -8.41
N MET A 346 16.61 -4.49 -9.20
CA MET A 346 17.55 -4.47 -10.34
C MET A 346 17.16 -3.46 -11.43
N THR A 347 15.88 -3.27 -11.65
CA THR A 347 15.38 -2.27 -12.60
C THR A 347 15.55 -0.84 -12.13
N GLY A 348 15.80 -0.64 -10.83
CA GLY A 348 16.00 0.67 -10.22
C GLY A 348 14.70 1.46 -10.05
N SER A 349 14.84 2.74 -9.82
CA SER A 349 13.72 3.67 -9.51
C SER A 349 12.92 4.10 -10.74
N VAL A 350 12.62 3.18 -11.70
CA VAL A 350 12.01 3.50 -13.00
C VAL A 350 10.67 4.23 -12.87
N GLY A 351 9.81 3.82 -11.93
CA GLY A 351 8.52 4.47 -11.70
C GLY A 351 8.67 5.91 -11.21
N ILE A 352 9.54 6.14 -10.23
CA ILE A 352 9.84 7.49 -9.71
C ILE A 352 10.49 8.36 -10.78
N LEU A 353 11.41 7.79 -11.56
CA LEU A 353 12.06 8.50 -12.65
C LEU A 353 11.03 9.03 -13.65
N LEU A 354 10.11 8.19 -14.13
CA LEU A 354 9.02 8.61 -15.03
C LEU A 354 8.08 9.63 -14.37
N ALA A 355 7.78 9.45 -13.10
CA ALA A 355 6.92 10.39 -12.37
C ALA A 355 7.56 11.77 -12.23
N MET A 356 8.89 11.85 -11.99
CA MET A 356 9.62 13.11 -11.79
C MET A 356 10.05 13.79 -13.10
N THR A 357 9.93 13.10 -14.25
CA THR A 357 10.31 13.62 -15.57
C THR A 357 9.11 13.93 -16.48
N ASN A 358 7.95 14.23 -15.90
CA ASN A 358 6.68 14.56 -16.60
C ASN A 358 6.09 13.44 -17.48
N HIS A 359 6.47 12.17 -17.25
CA HIS A 359 5.95 11.01 -17.99
C HIS A 359 4.88 10.23 -17.20
N GLN A 360 4.12 10.91 -16.34
CA GLN A 360 3.12 10.30 -15.44
C GLN A 360 2.00 9.57 -16.17
N ILE A 361 1.55 10.10 -17.33
CA ILE A 361 0.50 9.47 -18.15
C ILE A 361 1.00 8.13 -18.72
N VAL A 362 2.23 8.11 -19.20
CA VAL A 362 2.85 6.89 -19.76
C VAL A 362 3.04 5.84 -18.66
N LEU A 363 3.51 6.26 -17.48
CA LEU A 363 3.61 5.41 -16.30
C LEU A 363 2.25 4.78 -15.93
N ARG A 364 1.21 5.61 -15.85
CA ARG A 364 -0.16 5.15 -15.56
C ARG A 364 -0.62 4.09 -16.54
N ASN A 365 -0.50 4.37 -17.85
CA ASN A 365 -0.96 3.44 -18.89
C ASN A 365 -0.19 2.12 -18.83
N ALA A 366 1.13 2.18 -18.61
CA ALA A 366 1.97 1.00 -18.47
C ALA A 366 1.55 0.14 -17.26
N VAL A 367 1.37 0.75 -16.09
CA VAL A 367 0.92 0.06 -14.88
C VAL A 367 -0.48 -0.54 -15.06
N SER A 368 -1.40 0.16 -15.73
CA SER A 368 -2.74 -0.36 -16.00
C SER A 368 -2.71 -1.59 -16.91
N VAL A 369 -1.98 -1.54 -18.02
CA VAL A 369 -1.89 -2.67 -18.96
C VAL A 369 -1.23 -3.89 -18.29
N THR A 370 -0.09 -3.68 -17.64
CA THR A 370 0.62 -4.77 -16.95
C THR A 370 -0.16 -5.30 -15.76
N GLY A 371 -0.88 -4.45 -15.03
CA GLY A 371 -1.74 -4.85 -13.91
C GLY A 371 -2.89 -5.75 -14.34
N ILE A 372 -3.63 -5.39 -15.39
CA ILE A 372 -4.71 -6.23 -15.94
C ILE A 372 -4.16 -7.58 -16.41
N PHE A 373 -3.07 -7.56 -17.20
CA PHE A 373 -2.41 -8.79 -17.67
C PHE A 373 -1.99 -9.68 -16.49
N SER A 374 -1.42 -9.08 -15.44
CA SER A 374 -0.97 -9.81 -14.25
C SER A 374 -2.13 -10.45 -13.50
N LEU A 375 -3.27 -9.75 -13.34
CA LEU A 375 -4.45 -10.31 -12.68
C LEU A 375 -5.04 -11.48 -13.48
N LEU A 376 -5.10 -11.38 -14.80
CA LEU A 376 -5.51 -12.49 -15.67
C LEU A 376 -4.57 -13.69 -15.49
N LEU A 377 -3.27 -13.44 -15.46
CA LEU A 377 -2.28 -14.49 -15.23
C LEU A 377 -2.41 -15.13 -13.84
N VAL A 378 -2.73 -14.33 -12.81
CA VAL A 378 -3.03 -14.83 -11.47
C VAL A 378 -4.24 -15.75 -11.50
N CYS A 379 -5.34 -15.37 -12.14
CA CYS A 379 -6.51 -16.25 -12.27
C CYS A 379 -6.15 -17.60 -12.91
N ILE A 380 -5.44 -17.57 -14.05
CA ILE A 380 -5.11 -18.79 -14.81
C ILE A 380 -4.15 -19.68 -14.03
N LEU A 381 -3.05 -19.11 -13.52
CA LEU A 381 -2.01 -19.91 -12.85
C LEU A 381 -2.43 -20.34 -11.44
N SER A 382 -3.26 -19.57 -10.73
CA SER A 382 -3.80 -20.02 -9.44
C SER A 382 -4.74 -21.20 -9.63
N TYR A 383 -5.59 -21.18 -10.66
CA TYR A 383 -6.47 -22.32 -10.97
C TYR A 383 -5.68 -23.59 -11.35
N ALA A 384 -4.54 -23.45 -12.07
CA ALA A 384 -3.75 -24.58 -12.54
C ALA A 384 -2.77 -25.13 -11.48
N PHE A 385 -2.20 -24.28 -10.64
CA PHE A 385 -1.08 -24.59 -9.75
C PHE A 385 -1.27 -24.07 -8.31
N GLY A 386 -2.48 -23.65 -7.93
CA GLY A 386 -2.82 -23.18 -6.59
C GLY A 386 -1.96 -22.03 -6.10
N LEU A 387 -1.57 -22.10 -4.84
CA LEU A 387 -0.69 -21.15 -4.16
C LEU A 387 0.61 -20.84 -4.94
N THR A 388 1.24 -21.88 -5.49
CA THR A 388 2.48 -21.72 -6.27
C THR A 388 2.21 -20.96 -7.56
N GLY A 389 1.08 -21.22 -8.21
CA GLY A 389 0.62 -20.50 -9.39
C GLY A 389 0.39 -19.02 -9.13
N ALA A 390 -0.26 -18.67 -8.01
CA ALA A 390 -0.42 -17.28 -7.57
C ALA A 390 0.93 -16.57 -7.36
N ALA A 391 1.89 -17.25 -6.73
CA ALA A 391 3.22 -16.71 -6.49
C ALA A 391 4.00 -16.48 -7.80
N ILE A 392 3.94 -17.43 -8.74
CA ILE A 392 4.59 -17.29 -10.05
C ILE A 392 3.93 -16.16 -10.84
N ALA A 393 2.60 -16.12 -10.91
CA ALA A 393 1.86 -15.11 -11.65
C ALA A 393 2.11 -13.69 -11.14
N SER A 394 2.03 -13.48 -9.83
CA SER A 394 2.32 -12.17 -9.22
C SER A 394 3.77 -11.76 -9.42
N SER A 395 4.71 -12.71 -9.35
CA SER A 395 6.13 -12.50 -9.58
C SER A 395 6.42 -12.10 -11.04
N LEU A 396 5.85 -12.83 -12.00
CA LEU A 396 5.96 -12.50 -13.42
C LEU A 396 5.31 -11.15 -13.73
N GLY A 397 4.16 -10.86 -13.11
CA GLY A 397 3.47 -9.58 -13.24
C GLY A 397 4.33 -8.41 -12.79
N LEU A 398 4.90 -8.50 -11.60
CA LEU A 398 5.80 -7.47 -11.06
C LEU A 398 7.07 -7.31 -11.90
N ALA A 399 7.69 -8.41 -12.31
CA ALA A 399 8.88 -8.39 -13.15
C ALA A 399 8.58 -7.80 -14.53
N ALA A 400 7.50 -8.23 -15.19
CA ALA A 400 7.08 -7.71 -16.50
C ALA A 400 6.77 -6.22 -16.43
N GLN A 401 6.06 -5.75 -15.39
CA GLN A 401 5.78 -4.34 -15.18
C GLN A 401 7.08 -3.53 -15.11
N ASN A 402 8.03 -3.94 -14.28
CA ASN A 402 9.27 -3.20 -14.10
C ASN A 402 10.15 -3.23 -15.34
N LEU A 403 10.28 -4.37 -16.02
CA LEU A 403 11.01 -4.48 -17.28
C LEU A 403 10.39 -3.62 -18.39
N PHE A 404 9.05 -3.59 -18.46
CA PHE A 404 8.34 -2.73 -19.42
C PHE A 404 8.62 -1.24 -19.12
N LEU A 405 8.62 -0.84 -17.85
CA LEU A 405 8.97 0.52 -17.45
C LEU A 405 10.43 0.87 -17.80
N VAL A 406 11.38 -0.08 -17.72
CA VAL A 406 12.77 0.12 -18.19
C VAL A 406 12.80 0.44 -19.68
N ILE A 407 12.05 -0.30 -20.50
CA ILE A 407 11.96 -0.05 -21.94
C ILE A 407 11.42 1.36 -22.21
N ILE A 408 10.38 1.77 -21.48
CA ILE A 408 9.80 3.10 -21.58
C ILE A 408 10.82 4.19 -21.21
N VAL A 409 11.54 4.01 -20.10
CA VAL A 409 12.60 4.96 -19.66
C VAL A 409 13.69 5.06 -20.71
N LYS A 410 14.13 3.92 -21.27
CA LYS A 410 15.13 3.91 -22.34
C LYS A 410 14.64 4.65 -23.60
N ARG A 411 13.37 4.47 -23.97
CA ARG A 411 12.77 5.11 -25.17
C ARG A 411 12.60 6.62 -24.98
N ASN A 412 12.14 7.07 -23.80
CA ASN A 412 11.77 8.48 -23.58
C ASN A 412 12.96 9.34 -23.09
N LEU A 413 13.87 8.74 -22.32
CA LEU A 413 14.98 9.47 -21.69
C LEU A 413 16.38 9.04 -22.19
N GLY A 414 16.46 7.98 -23.00
CA GLY A 414 17.73 7.42 -23.49
C GLY A 414 18.55 6.72 -22.39
N ILE A 415 17.96 6.45 -21.22
CA ILE A 415 18.66 5.88 -20.05
C ILE A 415 18.30 4.40 -19.93
N ASN A 416 19.31 3.53 -19.91
CA ASN A 416 19.13 2.12 -19.58
C ASN A 416 19.47 1.89 -18.12
N THR A 417 18.46 1.70 -17.27
CA THR A 417 18.62 1.60 -15.82
C THR A 417 19.21 0.25 -15.35
N ILE A 418 19.24 -0.78 -16.21
CA ILE A 418 19.74 -2.13 -15.87
C ILE A 418 21.27 -2.24 -16.04
N THR A 419 21.93 -1.36 -16.78
CA THR A 419 23.36 -1.42 -17.00
C THR A 419 24.13 -0.80 -15.83
N PHE A 420 24.45 -1.60 -14.80
CA PHE A 420 25.18 -1.16 -13.60
C PHE A 420 26.71 -1.19 -13.76
N TRP A 421 27.23 -1.70 -14.85
CA TRP A 421 28.66 -1.88 -15.11
C TRP A 421 29.10 -0.98 -16.25
N LYS A 422 29.60 0.17 -15.91
CA LYS A 422 30.58 0.92 -16.72
C LYS A 422 31.56 1.59 -15.80
#